data_2581e8d4fa196a3360252ea908cb9343
#
_entry.id   2581e8d4fa196a3360252ea908cb9343
#
_cell.length_a   1.000
_cell.length_b   1.000
_cell.length_c   1.000
_cell.angle_alpha   90.00
_cell.angle_beta   90.00
_cell.angle_gamma   90.00
#
_symmetry.space_group_name_H-M   'P 1'
#
loop_
_entity.id
_entity.type
_entity.pdbx_description
1 polymer ?
#
loop_
_entity_poly.entity_id
_entity_poly.type
_entity_poly.pdbx_seq_one_letter_code
_entity_poly.pdbx_strand_id
1 'polypeptide(L)'
;MIIWISSYPKSGNTWVRSFLSAYYYSKDGNFNFELLSNIKQFPSKDFSRRKVLSVDDASKNWLVAQKEIVSKKKIFFLKTHNIYGAYKGNKFTTPEFSIGQIYIVRDPRNVISSLMNHYSIGEKEALDMICSPYRNLKDKNDVEDYSSYSFISSWANNYKSWKNSDIKNKLLVKYEDLETDTEQSFIKIIKFTNNLINNSSDVDKNKIKKSIENTNFETLKKKEKIEGFAEAILDEQGNKKTFFNLGKNNNYKKLLNISTTNKLEKIFNKEMKELNYI
;
A
#
# COMPACT_ATOMS: atom_id res chain seq x y z
N MET A 1 -9.84 -12.80 -11.09
CA MET A 1 -9.83 -11.33 -11.22
C MET A 1 -9.13 -10.71 -10.04
N ILE A 2 -8.56 -9.51 -10.17
CA ILE A 2 -7.77 -8.85 -9.14
C ILE A 2 -8.48 -7.61 -8.61
N ILE A 3 -8.49 -7.43 -7.29
CA ILE A 3 -8.80 -6.18 -6.60
C ILE A 3 -7.47 -5.64 -6.05
N TRP A 4 -7.06 -4.50 -6.53
CA TRP A 4 -5.81 -3.86 -6.11
C TRP A 4 -5.98 -3.09 -4.81
N ILE A 5 -5.05 -3.28 -3.88
CA ILE A 5 -4.83 -2.41 -2.72
C ILE A 5 -3.55 -1.63 -3.00
N SER A 6 -3.70 -0.48 -3.61
CA SER A 6 -2.61 0.33 -4.13
C SER A 6 -2.37 1.57 -3.27
N SER A 7 -1.14 2.01 -3.17
CA SER A 7 -0.76 3.22 -2.45
C SER A 7 0.69 3.61 -2.75
N TYR A 8 1.03 4.88 -2.52
CA TYR A 8 2.43 5.23 -2.30
C TYR A 8 2.93 4.56 -1.01
N PRO A 9 4.22 4.18 -0.88
CA PRO A 9 4.76 3.62 0.34
C PRO A 9 4.46 4.47 1.58
N LYS A 10 4.24 3.84 2.73
CA LYS A 10 3.96 4.48 4.04
C LYS A 10 2.63 5.24 4.14
N SER A 11 1.70 5.01 3.22
CA SER A 11 0.36 5.63 3.22
C SER A 11 -0.73 4.83 3.96
N GLY A 12 -0.38 3.77 4.72
CA GLY A 12 -1.35 2.99 5.51
C GLY A 12 -1.82 1.70 4.86
N ASN A 13 -1.17 1.26 3.77
CA ASN A 13 -1.53 0.01 3.08
C ASN A 13 -1.60 -1.20 4.02
N THR A 14 -0.63 -1.36 4.92
CA THR A 14 -0.60 -2.47 5.87
C THR A 14 -1.80 -2.46 6.82
N TRP A 15 -2.28 -1.30 7.27
CA TRP A 15 -3.48 -1.21 8.10
C TRP A 15 -4.73 -1.71 7.37
N VAL A 16 -4.97 -1.20 6.17
CA VAL A 16 -6.12 -1.65 5.33
C VAL A 16 -6.02 -3.14 5.02
N ARG A 17 -4.83 -3.65 4.70
CA ARG A 17 -4.61 -5.09 4.47
C ARG A 17 -4.89 -5.92 5.72
N SER A 18 -4.40 -5.50 6.88
CA SER A 18 -4.64 -6.20 8.15
C SER A 18 -6.14 -6.30 8.44
N PHE A 19 -6.86 -5.17 8.27
CA PHE A 19 -8.31 -5.15 8.43
C PHE A 19 -9.03 -6.08 7.43
N LEU A 20 -8.71 -5.98 6.13
CA LEU A 20 -9.31 -6.85 5.11
C LEU A 20 -8.97 -8.33 5.36
N SER A 21 -7.76 -8.60 5.83
CA SER A 21 -7.35 -9.97 6.18
C SER A 21 -8.13 -10.51 7.38
N ALA A 22 -8.31 -9.70 8.42
CA ALA A 22 -9.15 -10.06 9.57
C ALA A 22 -10.61 -10.28 9.15
N TYR A 23 -11.16 -9.40 8.33
CA TYR A 23 -12.55 -9.48 7.92
C TYR A 23 -12.85 -10.64 6.98
N TYR A 24 -12.05 -10.85 5.92
CA TYR A 24 -12.35 -11.87 4.90
C TYR A 24 -11.75 -13.25 5.19
N TYR A 25 -10.63 -13.33 5.90
CA TYR A 25 -9.87 -14.58 6.04
C TYR A 25 -9.83 -15.14 7.47
N SER A 26 -10.43 -14.43 8.45
CA SER A 26 -10.72 -15.01 9.75
C SER A 26 -12.20 -15.41 9.86
N LYS A 27 -12.52 -16.29 10.80
CA LYS A 27 -13.92 -16.68 11.07
C LYS A 27 -14.72 -15.53 11.70
N ASP A 28 -14.09 -14.76 12.58
CA ASP A 28 -14.76 -13.90 13.55
C ASP A 28 -14.18 -12.47 13.66
N GLY A 29 -13.26 -12.07 12.79
CA GLY A 29 -12.58 -10.77 12.83
C GLY A 29 -11.30 -10.74 13.67
N ASN A 30 -10.84 -11.86 14.21
CA ASN A 30 -9.54 -11.95 14.84
C ASN A 30 -8.41 -11.79 13.80
N PHE A 31 -7.28 -11.25 14.24
CA PHE A 31 -6.13 -11.01 13.37
C PHE A 31 -4.85 -11.57 13.95
N ASN A 32 -4.05 -12.20 13.10
CA ASN A 32 -2.63 -12.48 13.28
C ASN A 32 -1.89 -12.10 11.98
N PHE A 33 -0.56 -11.96 12.04
CA PHE A 33 0.21 -11.56 10.85
C PHE A 33 0.24 -12.60 9.73
N GLU A 34 0.00 -13.88 10.02
CA GLU A 34 -0.08 -14.94 9.00
C GLU A 34 -1.22 -14.69 8.01
N LEU A 35 -2.33 -14.07 8.46
CA LEU A 35 -3.46 -13.74 7.60
C LEU A 35 -3.08 -12.78 6.47
N LEU A 36 -2.02 -11.98 6.61
CA LEU A 36 -1.52 -11.10 5.55
C LEU A 36 -1.03 -11.87 4.32
N SER A 37 -0.67 -13.15 4.47
CA SER A 37 -0.29 -14.02 3.36
C SER A 37 -1.41 -14.22 2.32
N ASN A 38 -2.68 -13.98 2.72
CA ASN A 38 -3.82 -14.02 1.82
C ASN A 38 -3.90 -12.80 0.89
N ILE A 39 -3.25 -11.69 1.25
CA ILE A 39 -3.18 -10.46 0.44
C ILE A 39 -1.71 -10.17 0.14
N LYS A 40 -1.18 -10.89 -0.84
CA LYS A 40 0.24 -10.83 -1.20
C LYS A 40 0.59 -9.52 -1.92
N GLN A 41 1.86 -9.13 -1.80
CA GLN A 41 2.40 -8.04 -2.59
C GLN A 41 2.65 -8.48 -4.03
N PHE A 42 2.26 -7.65 -4.99
CA PHE A 42 2.61 -7.80 -6.39
C PHE A 42 3.28 -6.52 -6.91
N PRO A 43 4.39 -6.61 -7.62
CA PRO A 43 5.17 -7.82 -7.94
C PRO A 43 5.90 -8.41 -6.73
N SER A 44 6.15 -9.72 -6.77
CA SER A 44 7.02 -10.41 -5.81
C SER A 44 7.47 -11.77 -6.37
N LYS A 45 8.42 -12.40 -5.70
CA LYS A 45 8.89 -13.75 -6.04
C LYS A 45 7.79 -14.80 -6.10
N ASP A 46 6.74 -14.65 -5.29
CA ASP A 46 5.59 -15.56 -5.26
C ASP A 46 4.88 -15.70 -6.61
N PHE A 47 5.06 -14.72 -7.49
CA PHE A 47 4.42 -14.66 -8.81
C PHE A 47 5.41 -14.82 -9.96
N SER A 48 6.65 -15.20 -9.66
CA SER A 48 7.66 -15.46 -10.67
C SER A 48 8.10 -16.94 -10.63
N ARG A 49 8.04 -17.62 -11.78
CA ARG A 49 8.48 -19.03 -11.90
C ARG A 49 10.00 -19.18 -11.98
N ARG A 50 10.71 -18.09 -12.19
CA ARG A 50 12.15 -18.04 -12.37
C ARG A 50 12.73 -16.77 -11.80
N LYS A 51 14.03 -16.71 -11.65
CA LYS A 51 14.76 -15.49 -11.35
C LYS A 51 14.52 -14.46 -12.48
N VAL A 52 14.21 -13.23 -12.09
CA VAL A 52 13.99 -12.10 -13.00
C VAL A 52 15.26 -11.27 -13.04
N LEU A 53 15.88 -11.16 -14.22
CA LEU A 53 17.27 -10.72 -14.34
C LEU A 53 17.43 -9.20 -14.53
N SER A 54 16.35 -8.49 -14.88
CA SER A 54 16.41 -7.05 -15.15
C SER A 54 15.04 -6.39 -14.97
N VAL A 55 15.01 -5.04 -14.99
CA VAL A 55 13.75 -4.25 -15.02
C VAL A 55 12.93 -4.56 -16.27
N ASP A 56 13.58 -4.74 -17.43
CA ASP A 56 12.90 -5.13 -18.67
C ASP A 56 12.20 -6.47 -18.53
N ASP A 57 12.90 -7.44 -17.94
CA ASP A 57 12.37 -8.78 -17.70
C ASP A 57 11.21 -8.74 -16.68
N ALA A 58 11.35 -7.95 -15.61
CA ALA A 58 10.28 -7.74 -14.62
C ALA A 58 9.02 -7.17 -15.28
N SER A 59 9.16 -6.14 -16.10
CA SER A 59 8.03 -5.50 -16.77
C SER A 59 7.30 -6.44 -17.74
N LYS A 60 8.01 -7.27 -18.47
CA LYS A 60 7.43 -8.29 -19.37
C LYS A 60 6.66 -9.37 -18.58
N ASN A 61 7.08 -9.64 -17.34
CA ASN A 61 6.45 -10.67 -16.50
C ASN A 61 5.15 -10.19 -15.83
N TRP A 62 4.87 -8.89 -15.71
CA TRP A 62 3.72 -8.38 -14.97
C TRP A 62 2.39 -8.96 -15.47
N LEU A 63 2.07 -8.82 -16.75
CA LEU A 63 0.81 -9.34 -17.29
C LEU A 63 0.80 -10.86 -17.40
N VAL A 64 1.96 -11.49 -17.64
CA VAL A 64 2.08 -12.95 -17.66
C VAL A 64 1.69 -13.55 -16.32
N ALA A 65 2.27 -13.03 -15.23
CA ALA A 65 1.94 -13.47 -13.88
C ALA A 65 0.47 -13.22 -13.51
N GLN A 66 -0.08 -12.07 -13.90
CA GLN A 66 -1.49 -11.76 -13.65
C GLN A 66 -2.42 -12.69 -14.43
N LYS A 67 -2.10 -13.04 -15.67
CA LYS A 67 -2.86 -14.03 -16.45
C LYS A 67 -2.94 -15.37 -15.71
N GLU A 68 -1.86 -15.82 -15.09
CA GLU A 68 -1.84 -17.03 -14.28
C GLU A 68 -2.68 -16.90 -13.00
N ILE A 69 -2.66 -15.72 -12.35
CA ILE A 69 -3.49 -15.47 -11.17
C ILE A 69 -4.97 -15.57 -11.54
N VAL A 70 -5.40 -14.90 -12.61
CA VAL A 70 -6.82 -14.85 -13.00
C VAL A 70 -7.32 -16.15 -13.59
N SER A 71 -6.44 -17.00 -14.18
CA SER A 71 -6.80 -18.33 -14.68
C SER A 71 -7.36 -19.26 -13.59
N LYS A 72 -7.05 -18.99 -12.33
CA LYS A 72 -7.59 -19.74 -11.18
C LYS A 72 -9.08 -19.49 -10.91
N LYS A 73 -9.73 -18.62 -11.71
CA LYS A 73 -11.18 -18.28 -11.65
C LYS A 73 -11.66 -17.85 -10.25
N LYS A 74 -10.77 -17.23 -9.47
CA LYS A 74 -11.04 -16.66 -8.14
C LYS A 74 -10.76 -15.16 -8.16
N ILE A 75 -11.27 -14.46 -7.14
CA ILE A 75 -10.93 -13.06 -6.89
C ILE A 75 -9.78 -13.01 -5.89
N PHE A 76 -8.77 -12.23 -6.21
CA PHE A 76 -7.59 -12.03 -5.38
C PHE A 76 -7.47 -10.58 -4.99
N PHE A 77 -7.23 -10.30 -3.72
CA PHE A 77 -6.70 -9.03 -3.28
C PHE A 77 -5.19 -9.06 -3.41
N LEU A 78 -4.62 -8.05 -4.08
CA LEU A 78 -3.17 -7.90 -4.19
C LEU A 78 -2.74 -6.50 -3.76
N LYS A 79 -1.71 -6.44 -2.89
CA LYS A 79 -1.05 -5.19 -2.51
C LYS A 79 -0.09 -4.75 -3.61
N THR A 80 -0.04 -3.45 -3.90
CA THR A 80 1.02 -2.88 -4.74
C THR A 80 1.39 -1.46 -4.35
N HIS A 81 2.65 -1.10 -4.63
CA HIS A 81 3.13 0.28 -4.64
C HIS A 81 3.49 0.75 -6.06
N ASN A 82 3.41 -0.14 -7.05
CA ASN A 82 3.67 0.21 -8.45
C ASN A 82 2.67 1.25 -8.94
N ILE A 83 3.09 2.15 -9.84
CA ILE A 83 2.16 3.03 -10.55
C ILE A 83 1.24 2.22 -11.47
N TYR A 84 0.07 2.77 -11.77
CA TYR A 84 -0.74 2.32 -12.90
C TYR A 84 -0.14 2.93 -14.17
N GLY A 85 0.64 2.14 -14.90
CA GLY A 85 1.38 2.66 -16.05
C GLY A 85 2.05 1.56 -16.86
N ALA A 86 3.02 1.94 -17.68
CA ALA A 86 3.79 1.01 -18.49
C ALA A 86 5.28 1.33 -18.43
N TYR A 87 6.12 0.31 -18.58
CA TYR A 87 7.55 0.43 -18.77
C TYR A 87 7.93 -0.16 -20.13
N LYS A 88 8.51 0.65 -21.02
CA LYS A 88 8.83 0.25 -22.41
C LYS A 88 7.68 -0.46 -23.12
N GLY A 89 6.47 0.02 -22.97
CA GLY A 89 5.25 -0.55 -23.57
C GLY A 89 4.61 -1.72 -22.79
N ASN A 90 5.31 -2.30 -21.82
CA ASN A 90 4.75 -3.36 -20.97
C ASN A 90 3.87 -2.72 -19.87
N LYS A 91 2.56 -2.88 -19.95
CA LYS A 91 1.62 -2.38 -18.94
C LYS A 91 1.77 -3.12 -17.61
N PHE A 92 1.65 -2.39 -16.48
CA PHE A 92 1.65 -3.00 -15.16
C PHE A 92 0.44 -3.92 -14.97
N THR A 93 -0.74 -3.45 -15.32
CA THR A 93 -1.99 -4.21 -15.30
C THR A 93 -2.96 -3.66 -16.34
N THR A 94 -4.08 -4.35 -16.55
CA THR A 94 -5.15 -3.95 -17.46
C THR A 94 -6.54 -4.16 -16.82
N PRO A 95 -7.61 -3.50 -17.32
CA PRO A 95 -8.98 -3.75 -16.87
C PRO A 95 -9.43 -5.21 -17.03
N GLU A 96 -8.86 -5.94 -17.98
CA GLU A 96 -9.17 -7.36 -18.21
C GLU A 96 -8.80 -8.25 -17.02
N PHE A 97 -7.77 -7.88 -16.28
CA PHE A 97 -7.34 -8.62 -15.09
C PHE A 97 -7.85 -8.00 -13.79
N SER A 98 -8.29 -6.72 -13.81
CA SER A 98 -8.54 -5.89 -12.65
C SER A 98 -10.02 -5.50 -12.55
N ILE A 99 -10.77 -6.07 -11.60
CA ILE A 99 -12.19 -5.72 -11.40
C ILE A 99 -12.37 -4.46 -10.56
N GLY A 100 -11.36 -4.06 -9.78
CA GLY A 100 -11.42 -2.87 -8.95
C GLY A 100 -10.11 -2.50 -8.30
N GLN A 101 -10.07 -1.29 -7.75
CA GLN A 101 -8.94 -0.78 -7.00
C GLN A 101 -9.38 0.00 -5.76
N ILE A 102 -8.63 -0.15 -4.68
CA ILE A 102 -8.68 0.67 -3.49
C ILE A 102 -7.34 1.41 -3.45
N TYR A 103 -7.35 2.71 -3.70
CA TYR A 103 -6.15 3.54 -3.60
C TYR A 103 -6.13 4.25 -2.24
N ILE A 104 -5.08 4.00 -1.47
CA ILE A 104 -4.88 4.61 -0.16
C ILE A 104 -3.91 5.77 -0.32
N VAL A 105 -4.37 6.98 -0.01
CA VAL A 105 -3.57 8.21 -0.04
C VAL A 105 -3.36 8.74 1.38
N ARG A 106 -2.23 9.38 1.61
CA ARG A 106 -1.88 10.04 2.87
C ARG A 106 -1.21 11.38 2.58
N ASP A 107 -1.37 12.35 3.47
CA ASP A 107 -0.69 13.63 3.40
C ASP A 107 0.83 13.42 3.18
N PRO A 108 1.40 13.94 2.07
CA PRO A 108 2.80 13.70 1.74
C PRO A 108 3.77 14.22 2.79
N ARG A 109 3.37 15.21 3.59
CA ARG A 109 4.16 15.73 4.72
C ARG A 109 4.29 14.68 5.83
N ASN A 110 3.22 13.94 6.13
CA ASN A 110 3.26 12.82 7.08
C ASN A 110 3.89 11.56 6.48
N VAL A 111 3.90 11.41 5.16
CA VAL A 111 4.63 10.31 4.50
C VAL A 111 6.13 10.47 4.68
N ILE A 112 6.69 11.70 4.54
CA ILE A 112 8.13 11.96 4.70
C ILE A 112 8.64 11.46 6.07
N SER A 113 8.01 11.86 7.16
CA SER A 113 8.45 11.44 8.51
C SER A 113 8.40 9.91 8.68
N SER A 114 7.44 9.26 8.03
CA SER A 114 7.36 7.80 8.01
C SER A 114 8.44 7.15 7.13
N LEU A 115 8.87 7.80 6.04
CA LEU A 115 9.99 7.34 5.20
C LEU A 115 11.31 7.49 5.94
N MET A 116 11.53 8.63 6.61
CA MET A 116 12.73 8.88 7.43
C MET A 116 12.93 7.76 8.45
N ASN A 117 11.89 7.44 9.20
CA ASN A 117 11.94 6.35 10.17
C ASN A 117 12.19 5.00 9.52
N HIS A 118 11.41 4.66 8.48
CA HIS A 118 11.45 3.34 7.86
C HIS A 118 12.79 3.04 7.20
N TYR A 119 13.36 4.00 6.45
CA TYR A 119 14.61 3.79 5.71
C TYR A 119 15.86 4.28 6.45
N SER A 120 15.76 4.84 7.65
CA SER A 120 16.87 5.47 8.41
C SER A 120 17.55 6.59 7.63
N ILE A 121 16.78 7.40 6.92
CA ILE A 121 17.27 8.48 6.07
C ILE A 121 16.96 9.86 6.64
N GLY A 122 17.75 10.85 6.24
CA GLY A 122 17.52 12.22 6.61
C GLY A 122 16.32 12.85 5.88
N GLU A 123 15.87 14.02 6.38
CA GLU A 123 14.72 14.74 5.85
C GLU A 123 14.91 15.12 4.37
N LYS A 124 16.12 15.57 3.99
CA LYS A 124 16.47 15.91 2.60
C LYS A 124 16.34 14.71 1.68
N GLU A 125 16.87 13.57 2.08
CA GLU A 125 16.83 12.34 1.28
C GLU A 125 15.38 11.83 1.14
N ALA A 126 14.59 11.89 2.23
CA ALA A 126 13.17 11.53 2.19
C ALA A 126 12.37 12.46 1.27
N LEU A 127 12.69 13.77 1.26
CA LEU A 127 12.12 14.74 0.34
C LEU A 127 12.48 14.42 -1.12
N ASP A 128 13.75 14.15 -1.40
CA ASP A 128 14.20 13.77 -2.74
C ASP A 128 13.54 12.47 -3.19
N MET A 129 13.38 11.52 -2.29
CA MET A 129 12.70 10.25 -2.54
C MET A 129 11.23 10.43 -2.95
N ILE A 130 10.45 11.23 -2.18
CA ILE A 130 9.03 11.41 -2.44
C ILE A 130 8.75 12.24 -3.69
N CYS A 131 9.66 13.13 -4.05
CA CYS A 131 9.56 14.00 -5.23
C CYS A 131 10.09 13.34 -6.52
N SER A 132 10.89 12.28 -6.43
CA SER A 132 11.54 11.68 -7.59
C SER A 132 10.55 11.01 -8.55
N PRO A 133 10.46 11.45 -9.83
CA PRO A 133 9.62 10.80 -10.83
C PRO A 133 10.15 9.44 -11.29
N TYR A 134 11.40 9.11 -10.97
CA TYR A 134 12.07 7.87 -11.37
C TYR A 134 12.24 6.87 -10.22
N ARG A 135 11.58 7.11 -9.08
CA ARG A 135 11.73 6.25 -7.90
C ARG A 135 11.19 4.86 -8.15
N ASN A 136 11.97 3.89 -7.74
CA ASN A 136 11.60 2.48 -7.74
C ASN A 136 11.89 1.84 -6.37
N LEU A 137 11.30 0.67 -6.15
CA LEU A 137 11.56 -0.21 -5.02
C LEU A 137 11.93 -1.58 -5.55
N LYS A 138 12.86 -2.23 -4.85
CA LYS A 138 13.26 -3.62 -5.04
C LYS A 138 13.65 -4.17 -3.68
N ASP A 139 13.47 -5.46 -3.47
CA ASP A 139 13.96 -6.10 -2.25
C ASP A 139 15.48 -5.97 -2.17
N LYS A 140 15.97 -5.39 -1.08
CA LYS A 140 17.41 -5.15 -0.87
C LYS A 140 18.20 -6.45 -0.67
N ASN A 141 17.54 -7.49 -0.16
CA ASN A 141 18.18 -8.80 0.06
C ASN A 141 18.37 -9.59 -1.23
N ASP A 142 17.71 -9.18 -2.32
CA ASP A 142 17.76 -9.81 -3.62
C ASP A 142 18.47 -8.92 -4.65
N VAL A 143 19.79 -8.78 -4.52
CA VAL A 143 20.56 -7.86 -5.37
C VAL A 143 20.42 -8.21 -6.86
N GLU A 144 20.34 -9.49 -7.19
CA GLU A 144 20.29 -9.97 -8.57
C GLU A 144 18.91 -10.42 -9.07
N ASP A 145 17.86 -10.35 -8.24
CA ASP A 145 16.51 -10.73 -8.61
C ASP A 145 15.57 -9.52 -8.62
N TYR A 146 14.97 -9.27 -9.78
CA TYR A 146 14.05 -8.15 -10.03
C TYR A 146 12.57 -8.54 -9.94
N SER A 147 12.24 -9.73 -9.43
CA SER A 147 10.87 -10.19 -9.31
C SER A 147 9.99 -9.31 -8.40
N SER A 148 10.61 -8.61 -7.44
CA SER A 148 9.93 -7.64 -6.55
C SER A 148 9.99 -6.20 -7.06
N TYR A 149 10.57 -5.95 -8.24
CA TYR A 149 10.75 -4.61 -8.76
C TYR A 149 9.41 -3.88 -8.96
N SER A 150 9.29 -2.72 -8.35
CA SER A 150 8.14 -1.84 -8.44
C SER A 150 8.57 -0.43 -8.85
N PHE A 151 8.00 0.11 -9.90
CA PHE A 151 8.18 1.50 -10.28
C PHE A 151 7.14 2.35 -9.56
N ILE A 152 7.55 3.11 -8.55
CA ILE A 152 6.63 3.86 -7.68
C ILE A 152 6.46 5.32 -8.10
N SER A 153 7.44 5.90 -8.80
CA SER A 153 7.49 7.30 -9.21
C SER A 153 7.41 8.27 -8.01
N SER A 154 7.05 9.55 -8.23
CA SER A 154 6.77 10.49 -7.15
C SER A 154 5.41 10.23 -6.50
N TRP A 155 5.17 10.76 -5.30
CA TRP A 155 3.88 10.67 -4.61
C TRP A 155 2.71 11.13 -5.50
N ALA A 156 2.85 12.29 -6.13
CA ALA A 156 1.82 12.85 -6.99
C ALA A 156 1.57 11.99 -8.25
N ASN A 157 2.66 11.50 -8.89
CA ASN A 157 2.53 10.65 -10.07
C ASN A 157 1.91 9.30 -9.74
N ASN A 158 2.28 8.71 -8.59
CA ASN A 158 1.68 7.48 -8.12
C ASN A 158 0.18 7.64 -7.92
N TYR A 159 -0.25 8.67 -7.19
CA TYR A 159 -1.66 9.01 -7.00
C TYR A 159 -2.39 9.21 -8.33
N LYS A 160 -1.87 10.10 -9.20
CA LYS A 160 -2.49 10.40 -10.51
C LYS A 160 -2.63 9.16 -11.38
N SER A 161 -1.64 8.28 -11.37
CA SER A 161 -1.66 7.08 -12.21
C SER A 161 -2.86 6.18 -11.89
N TRP A 162 -3.12 5.93 -10.61
CA TRP A 162 -4.25 5.12 -10.17
C TRP A 162 -5.58 5.86 -10.28
N LYS A 163 -5.62 7.16 -9.98
CA LYS A 163 -6.82 8.00 -10.16
C LYS A 163 -7.30 7.96 -11.60
N ASN A 164 -6.38 8.09 -12.55
CA ASN A 164 -6.68 8.18 -13.99
C ASN A 164 -6.64 6.80 -14.69
N SER A 165 -6.53 5.69 -13.95
CA SER A 165 -6.59 4.35 -14.54
C SER A 165 -7.90 4.14 -15.29
N ASP A 166 -7.90 3.21 -16.23
CA ASP A 166 -9.10 2.76 -16.96
C ASP A 166 -9.88 1.63 -16.24
N ILE A 167 -9.45 1.25 -15.02
CA ILE A 167 -10.22 0.36 -14.14
C ILE A 167 -11.51 1.06 -13.73
N LYS A 168 -12.67 0.41 -14.00
CA LYS A 168 -13.99 1.03 -13.79
C LYS A 168 -14.30 1.29 -12.32
N ASN A 169 -14.05 0.32 -11.45
CA ASN A 169 -14.41 0.39 -10.04
C ASN A 169 -13.23 0.92 -9.23
N LYS A 170 -13.38 2.12 -8.68
CA LYS A 170 -12.31 2.82 -7.94
C LYS A 170 -12.84 3.32 -6.60
N LEU A 171 -12.07 3.07 -5.55
CA LEU A 171 -12.29 3.64 -4.24
C LEU A 171 -11.02 4.38 -3.80
N LEU A 172 -11.16 5.67 -3.55
CA LEU A 172 -10.12 6.47 -2.88
C LEU A 172 -10.38 6.45 -1.37
N VAL A 173 -9.34 6.14 -0.62
CA VAL A 173 -9.35 6.10 0.85
C VAL A 173 -8.24 7.03 1.35
N LYS A 174 -8.58 8.03 2.13
CA LYS A 174 -7.59 8.87 2.83
C LYS A 174 -7.20 8.20 4.14
N TYR A 175 -5.92 8.17 4.43
CA TYR A 175 -5.41 7.65 5.71
C TYR A 175 -5.98 8.41 6.89
N GLU A 176 -6.14 9.71 6.72
CA GLU A 176 -6.70 10.61 7.75
C GLU A 176 -8.15 10.27 8.08
N ASP A 177 -8.96 9.87 7.08
CA ASP A 177 -10.34 9.43 7.32
C ASP A 177 -10.36 8.09 8.09
N LEU A 178 -9.39 7.20 7.83
CA LEU A 178 -9.24 5.97 8.62
C LEU A 178 -8.91 6.27 10.10
N GLU A 179 -8.19 7.35 10.39
CA GLU A 179 -7.86 7.75 11.76
C GLU A 179 -9.01 8.46 12.49
N THR A 180 -9.79 9.27 11.77
CA THR A 180 -10.84 10.12 12.36
C THR A 180 -12.21 9.46 12.38
N ASP A 181 -12.54 8.67 11.36
CA ASP A 181 -13.82 7.96 11.20
C ASP A 181 -13.58 6.52 10.75
N THR A 182 -12.91 5.78 11.62
CA THR A 182 -12.40 4.43 11.35
C THR A 182 -13.52 3.48 10.91
N GLU A 183 -14.63 3.43 11.66
CA GLU A 183 -15.71 2.47 11.41
C GLU A 183 -16.38 2.71 10.06
N GLN A 184 -16.77 3.95 9.77
CA GLN A 184 -17.45 4.28 8.51
C GLN A 184 -16.52 4.10 7.32
N SER A 185 -15.23 4.45 7.47
CA SER A 185 -14.22 4.22 6.43
C SER A 185 -14.07 2.74 6.09
N PHE A 186 -14.02 1.86 7.08
CA PHE A 186 -13.96 0.42 6.84
C PHE A 186 -15.27 -0.17 6.34
N ILE A 187 -16.44 0.31 6.81
CA ILE A 187 -17.74 -0.06 6.22
C ILE A 187 -17.80 0.28 4.73
N LYS A 188 -17.32 1.47 4.35
CA LYS A 188 -17.23 1.90 2.94
C LYS A 188 -16.34 0.97 2.12
N ILE A 189 -15.19 0.56 2.66
CA ILE A 189 -14.29 -0.40 2.00
C ILE A 189 -14.97 -1.76 1.83
N ILE A 190 -15.64 -2.28 2.86
CA ILE A 190 -16.32 -3.58 2.78
C ILE A 190 -17.51 -3.53 1.80
N LYS A 191 -18.33 -2.48 1.83
CA LYS A 191 -19.42 -2.32 0.84
C LYS A 191 -18.89 -2.30 -0.59
N PHE A 192 -17.81 -1.55 -0.83
CA PHE A 192 -17.16 -1.51 -2.13
C PHE A 192 -16.65 -2.90 -2.57
N THR A 193 -15.94 -3.60 -1.70
CA THR A 193 -15.40 -4.92 -2.02
C THR A 193 -16.48 -5.98 -2.17
N ASN A 194 -17.53 -5.97 -1.31
CA ASN A 194 -18.66 -6.89 -1.43
C ASN A 194 -19.39 -6.76 -2.77
N ASN A 195 -19.58 -5.53 -3.24
CA ASN A 195 -20.16 -5.29 -4.58
C ASN A 195 -19.31 -5.90 -5.69
N LEU A 196 -17.98 -5.86 -5.58
CA LEU A 196 -17.08 -6.43 -6.59
C LEU A 196 -17.05 -7.96 -6.58
N ILE A 197 -17.19 -8.57 -5.41
CA ILE A 197 -17.17 -10.03 -5.28
C ILE A 197 -18.57 -10.67 -5.38
N ASN A 198 -19.58 -9.87 -5.75
CA ASN A 198 -20.99 -10.28 -5.83
C ASN A 198 -21.51 -10.88 -4.51
N ASN A 199 -21.03 -10.36 -3.39
CA ASN A 199 -21.50 -10.74 -2.07
C ASN A 199 -22.66 -9.80 -1.68
N SER A 200 -23.89 -10.27 -1.83
CA SER A 200 -25.10 -9.53 -1.51
C SER A 200 -25.49 -9.56 -0.02
N SER A 201 -24.69 -10.24 0.82
CA SER A 201 -24.95 -10.25 2.26
C SER A 201 -24.73 -8.88 2.87
N ASP A 202 -25.54 -8.56 3.86
CA ASP A 202 -25.34 -7.36 4.67
C ASP A 202 -23.96 -7.35 5.31
N VAL A 203 -23.45 -6.14 5.52
CA VAL A 203 -22.15 -5.95 6.15
C VAL A 203 -22.25 -6.39 7.61
N ASP A 204 -21.48 -7.39 8.00
CA ASP A 204 -21.39 -7.85 9.38
C ASP A 204 -20.68 -6.80 10.24
N LYS A 205 -21.50 -5.97 10.92
CA LYS A 205 -21.02 -4.88 11.77
C LYS A 205 -20.22 -5.38 12.97
N ASN A 206 -20.59 -6.53 13.55
CA ASN A 206 -19.87 -7.10 14.68
C ASN A 206 -18.48 -7.55 14.27
N LYS A 207 -18.40 -8.20 13.13
CA LYS A 207 -17.11 -8.62 12.55
C LYS A 207 -16.25 -7.43 12.17
N ILE A 208 -16.84 -6.34 11.61
CA ILE A 208 -16.12 -5.09 11.35
C ILE A 208 -15.54 -4.53 12.63
N LYS A 209 -16.37 -4.36 13.69
CA LYS A 209 -15.91 -3.82 14.96
C LYS A 209 -14.75 -4.63 15.53
N LYS A 210 -14.89 -5.94 15.56
CA LYS A 210 -13.84 -6.83 16.05
C LYS A 210 -12.57 -6.78 15.19
N SER A 211 -12.71 -6.70 13.86
CA SER A 211 -11.57 -6.54 12.96
C SER A 211 -10.83 -5.21 13.21
N ILE A 212 -11.56 -4.10 13.44
CA ILE A 212 -10.97 -2.80 13.80
C ILE A 212 -10.19 -2.90 15.11
N GLU A 213 -10.79 -3.48 16.15
CA GLU A 213 -10.17 -3.66 17.48
C GLU A 213 -8.87 -4.48 17.38
N ASN A 214 -8.86 -5.53 16.55
CA ASN A 214 -7.70 -6.42 16.38
C ASN A 214 -6.63 -5.88 15.43
N THR A 215 -6.93 -4.85 14.63
CA THR A 215 -6.01 -4.28 13.65
C THR A 215 -5.74 -2.79 13.84
N ASN A 216 -6.16 -2.20 14.96
CA ASN A 216 -5.77 -0.83 15.28
C ASN A 216 -4.26 -0.72 15.53
N PHE A 217 -3.75 0.51 15.44
CA PHE A 217 -2.30 0.77 15.52
C PHE A 217 -1.67 0.20 16.79
N GLU A 218 -2.29 0.39 17.95
CA GLU A 218 -1.74 -0.07 19.23
C GLU A 218 -1.69 -1.60 19.32
N THR A 219 -2.72 -2.26 18.81
CA THR A 219 -2.79 -3.72 18.75
C THR A 219 -1.72 -4.28 17.79
N LEU A 220 -1.57 -3.69 16.61
CA LEU A 220 -0.54 -4.11 15.64
C LEU A 220 0.86 -3.86 16.19
N LYS A 221 1.11 -2.73 16.86
CA LYS A 221 2.40 -2.41 17.50
C LYS A 221 2.75 -3.40 18.62
N LYS A 222 1.77 -3.78 19.45
CA LYS A 222 1.96 -4.80 20.49
C LYS A 222 2.29 -6.17 19.88
N LYS A 223 1.57 -6.57 18.84
CA LYS A 223 1.83 -7.83 18.13
C LYS A 223 3.22 -7.83 17.48
N GLU A 224 3.61 -6.75 16.83
CA GLU A 224 4.97 -6.62 16.26
C GLU A 224 6.05 -6.82 17.31
N LYS A 225 5.86 -6.27 18.52
CA LYS A 225 6.82 -6.42 19.62
C LYS A 225 6.94 -7.86 20.11
N ILE A 226 5.86 -8.63 20.09
CA ILE A 226 5.80 -10.01 20.60
C ILE A 226 6.23 -11.03 19.53
N GLU A 227 5.67 -10.89 18.32
CA GLU A 227 5.76 -11.90 17.25
C GLU A 227 6.77 -11.48 16.17
N GLY A 228 7.23 -10.23 16.18
CA GLY A 228 7.94 -9.61 15.07
C GLY A 228 7.02 -9.30 13.91
N PHE A 229 7.56 -8.60 12.88
CA PHE A 229 6.81 -8.31 11.65
C PHE A 229 7.71 -8.50 10.43
N ALA A 230 7.21 -9.26 9.44
CA ALA A 230 8.00 -9.64 8.27
C ALA A 230 8.36 -8.45 7.34
N GLU A 231 7.53 -7.39 7.33
CA GLU A 231 7.80 -6.17 6.52
C GLU A 231 8.65 -5.13 7.30
N ALA A 232 9.08 -5.44 8.55
CA ALA A 232 10.04 -4.63 9.27
C ALA A 232 11.43 -4.78 8.63
N ILE A 233 12.10 -3.65 8.40
CA ILE A 233 13.46 -3.64 7.85
C ILE A 233 14.51 -3.74 8.96
N LEU A 234 15.70 -4.15 8.59
CA LEU A 234 16.87 -4.16 9.49
C LEU A 234 17.53 -2.78 9.47
N ASP A 235 18.04 -2.35 10.60
CA ASP A 235 18.97 -1.21 10.70
C ASP A 235 20.38 -1.60 10.24
N GLU A 236 21.33 -0.67 10.31
CA GLU A 236 22.73 -0.89 9.92
C GLU A 236 23.43 -1.92 10.81
N GLN A 237 22.95 -2.13 12.02
CA GLN A 237 23.46 -3.10 12.98
C GLN A 237 22.76 -4.46 12.88
N GLY A 238 21.81 -4.63 11.94
CA GLY A 238 21.07 -5.87 11.73
C GLY A 238 19.87 -6.08 12.67
N ASN A 239 19.50 -5.09 13.49
CA ASN A 239 18.33 -5.18 14.36
C ASN A 239 17.05 -4.83 13.59
N LYS A 240 15.95 -5.48 13.91
CA LYS A 240 14.63 -5.16 13.33
C LYS A 240 14.17 -3.79 13.81
N LYS A 241 13.89 -2.89 12.86
CA LYS A 241 13.25 -1.59 13.15
C LYS A 241 11.76 -1.75 13.37
N THR A 242 11.25 -1.03 14.35
CA THR A 242 9.79 -0.98 14.59
C THR A 242 9.07 -0.42 13.37
N PHE A 243 8.23 -1.24 12.76
CA PHE A 243 7.42 -0.85 11.61
C PHE A 243 6.25 0.06 12.01
N PHE A 244 5.52 -0.32 13.08
CA PHE A 244 4.43 0.48 13.66
C PHE A 244 5.00 1.48 14.68
N ASN A 245 5.62 2.57 14.19
CA ASN A 245 6.39 3.48 15.02
C ASN A 245 5.55 4.59 15.66
N LEU A 246 5.17 5.62 14.90
CA LEU A 246 4.58 6.86 15.44
C LEU A 246 3.04 6.83 15.55
N GLY A 247 2.33 6.14 14.64
CA GLY A 247 0.88 6.14 14.62
C GLY A 247 0.29 7.55 14.58
N LYS A 248 -0.61 7.86 15.50
CA LYS A 248 -1.24 9.19 15.65
C LYS A 248 -0.25 10.30 16.02
N ASN A 249 0.95 9.96 16.52
CA ASN A 249 2.00 10.93 16.82
C ASN A 249 2.79 11.36 15.58
N ASN A 250 2.50 10.79 14.41
CA ASN A 250 3.10 11.21 13.15
C ASN A 250 2.50 12.53 12.68
N ASN A 251 3.01 13.62 13.22
CA ASN A 251 2.55 14.98 12.93
C ASN A 251 3.69 15.78 12.30
N TYR A 252 3.58 16.05 11.00
CA TYR A 252 4.60 16.76 10.23
C TYR A 252 4.93 18.15 10.79
N LYS A 253 3.95 18.85 11.42
CA LYS A 253 4.18 20.18 12.03
C LYS A 253 5.21 20.15 13.16
N LYS A 254 5.40 18.99 13.79
CA LYS A 254 6.38 18.76 14.87
C LYS A 254 7.66 18.10 14.39
N LEU A 255 7.62 17.41 13.25
CA LEU A 255 8.66 16.50 12.80
C LEU A 255 9.46 17.01 11.61
N LEU A 256 8.92 17.95 10.83
CA LEU A 256 9.58 18.48 9.64
C LEU A 256 9.94 19.96 9.80
N ASN A 257 11.01 20.36 9.14
CA ASN A 257 11.36 21.76 8.97
C ASN A 257 10.32 22.48 8.11
N ILE A 258 10.07 23.74 8.41
CA ILE A 258 9.13 24.59 7.65
C ILE A 258 9.52 24.70 6.18
N SER A 259 10.83 24.74 5.88
CA SER A 259 11.33 24.79 4.50
C SER A 259 10.93 23.54 3.68
N THR A 260 11.01 22.36 4.28
CA THR A 260 10.57 21.11 3.64
C THR A 260 9.07 21.08 3.43
N THR A 261 8.29 21.51 4.43
CA THR A 261 6.83 21.63 4.32
C THR A 261 6.44 22.53 3.16
N ASN A 262 6.99 23.76 3.12
CA ASN A 262 6.71 24.74 2.05
C ASN A 262 7.12 24.20 0.66
N LYS A 263 8.24 23.50 0.57
CA LYS A 263 8.70 22.91 -0.69
C LYS A 263 7.75 21.81 -1.18
N LEU A 264 7.26 20.93 -0.30
CA LEU A 264 6.26 19.92 -0.63
C LEU A 264 4.94 20.54 -1.10
N GLU A 265 4.43 21.53 -0.37
CA GLU A 265 3.20 22.23 -0.69
C GLU A 265 3.29 22.94 -2.04
N LYS A 266 4.47 23.47 -2.38
CA LYS A 266 4.73 24.05 -3.71
C LYS A 266 4.76 22.99 -4.80
N ILE A 267 5.50 21.88 -4.60
CA ILE A 267 5.68 20.82 -5.60
C ILE A 267 4.38 20.06 -5.87
N PHE A 268 3.62 19.73 -4.82
CA PHE A 268 2.40 18.93 -4.89
C PHE A 268 1.12 19.76 -4.72
N ASN A 269 1.19 21.08 -4.94
CA ASN A 269 0.09 22.02 -4.69
C ASN A 269 -1.24 21.58 -5.28
N LYS A 270 -1.23 21.13 -6.54
CA LYS A 270 -2.44 20.71 -7.26
C LYS A 270 -3.11 19.49 -6.59
N GLU A 271 -2.33 18.46 -6.34
CA GLU A 271 -2.83 17.21 -5.77
C GLU A 271 -3.21 17.38 -4.29
N MET A 272 -2.46 18.20 -3.56
CA MET A 272 -2.76 18.49 -2.15
C MET A 272 -4.05 19.29 -2.00
N LYS A 273 -4.32 20.27 -2.87
CA LYS A 273 -5.61 20.99 -2.93
C LYS A 273 -6.76 20.07 -3.30
N GLU A 274 -6.57 19.25 -4.32
CA GLU A 274 -7.58 18.27 -4.76
C GLU A 274 -7.98 17.30 -3.63
N LEU A 275 -7.02 16.94 -2.79
CA LEU A 275 -7.21 16.03 -1.66
C LEU A 275 -7.58 16.76 -0.36
N ASN A 276 -7.76 18.08 -0.37
CA ASN A 276 -8.03 18.92 0.81
C ASN A 276 -6.98 18.75 1.92
N TYR A 277 -5.71 18.75 1.56
CA TYR A 277 -4.58 18.79 2.50
C TYR A 277 -4.08 20.23 2.73
N ILE A 278 -4.38 21.15 1.79
CA ILE A 278 -4.14 22.59 1.84
C ILE A 278 -5.28 23.32 1.19
#